data_6fa5be006ea9601732d7a5a4e8d0b648
#
_entry.id   6fa5be006ea9601732d7a5a4e8d0b648
#
_cell.length_a   1.000
_cell.length_b   1.000
_cell.length_c   1.000
_cell.angle_alpha   90.00
_cell.angle_beta   90.00
_cell.angle_gamma   90.00
#
_symmetry.space_group_name_H-M   'P 1'
#
loop_
_entity.id
_entity.type
_entity.pdbx_description
1 polymer ?
#
loop_
_entity_poly.entity_id
_entity_poly.type
_entity_poly.pdbx_seq_one_letter_code
_entity_poly.pdbx_strand_id
1 'polypeptide(L)'
;MTNEMTVKQAVEFVGGFSAPSKMPCQGFSIPAWLCKTGMKLRNVSGSICSKCYALKGRYVFPNVKNALMRRFNKISDPMWVDAMTIAINGTESSGYFRWHDSGDLQSLEHLTKIVQIAKNLPNIDFWLPTREYSIVAEYVKQNGAFPDNLTVRLSALMIN
;
A
#
# COMPACT_ATOMS: atom_id res chain seq x y z
N MET A 1 29.52 -11.74 3.11
CA MET A 1 28.87 -11.41 1.82
C MET A 1 27.38 -11.40 2.07
N THR A 2 26.76 -10.25 2.10
CA THR A 2 25.31 -10.13 2.07
C THR A 2 24.85 -10.65 0.71
N ASN A 3 24.16 -11.76 0.71
CA ASN A 3 23.56 -12.32 -0.50
C ASN A 3 22.46 -11.34 -0.93
N GLU A 4 22.78 -10.40 -1.82
CA GLU A 4 21.80 -9.44 -2.30
C GLU A 4 20.67 -10.19 -3.01
N MET A 5 19.47 -9.93 -2.58
CA MET A 5 18.25 -10.51 -3.15
C MET A 5 18.13 -10.07 -4.61
N THR A 6 17.93 -11.01 -5.53
CA THR A 6 17.64 -10.67 -6.93
C THR A 6 16.25 -10.03 -7.06
N VAL A 7 16.02 -9.29 -8.14
CA VAL A 7 14.70 -8.68 -8.42
C VAL A 7 13.59 -9.73 -8.38
N LYS A 8 13.80 -10.90 -9.00
CA LYS A 8 12.83 -12.00 -9.00
C LYS A 8 12.53 -12.48 -7.58
N GLN A 9 13.56 -12.71 -6.78
CA GLN A 9 13.41 -13.12 -5.38
C GLN A 9 12.68 -12.05 -4.55
N ALA A 10 12.97 -10.78 -4.77
CA ALA A 10 12.32 -9.67 -4.10
C ALA A 10 10.82 -9.60 -4.43
N VAL A 11 10.47 -9.72 -5.70
CA VAL A 11 9.05 -9.75 -6.15
C VAL A 11 8.30 -10.93 -5.54
N GLU A 12 8.90 -12.12 -5.53
CA GLU A 12 8.31 -13.31 -4.89
C GLU A 12 8.15 -13.09 -3.38
N PHE A 13 9.16 -12.54 -2.72
CA PHE A 13 9.17 -12.30 -1.28
C PHE A 13 8.03 -11.36 -0.84
N VAL A 14 7.83 -10.25 -1.54
CA VAL A 14 6.78 -9.27 -1.20
C VAL A 14 5.36 -9.74 -1.60
N GLY A 15 5.23 -10.83 -2.33
CA GLY A 15 3.95 -11.39 -2.78
C GLY A 15 3.47 -10.85 -4.13
N GLY A 16 4.35 -10.23 -4.90
CA GLY A 16 4.05 -9.63 -6.20
C GLY A 16 3.40 -8.26 -6.11
N PHE A 17 3.15 -7.66 -7.26
CA PHE A 17 2.48 -6.36 -7.39
C PHE A 17 1.12 -6.51 -8.07
N SER A 18 0.24 -5.55 -7.83
CA SER A 18 -1.00 -5.38 -8.60
C SER A 18 -0.71 -4.48 -9.82
N ALA A 19 -1.41 -4.78 -10.91
CA ALA A 19 -1.36 -3.99 -12.14
C ALA A 19 -2.79 -3.59 -12.54
N PRO A 20 -3.40 -2.60 -11.87
CA PRO A 20 -4.76 -2.15 -12.19
C PRO A 20 -4.82 -1.58 -13.62
N SER A 21 -5.77 -2.05 -14.43
CA SER A 21 -5.86 -1.69 -15.85
C SER A 21 -6.06 -0.19 -16.13
N LYS A 22 -6.53 0.56 -15.15
CA LYS A 22 -6.77 2.02 -15.26
C LYS A 22 -5.62 2.86 -14.70
N MET A 23 -4.54 2.23 -14.23
CA MET A 23 -3.39 2.92 -13.68
C MET A 23 -2.19 2.79 -14.63
N PRO A 24 -1.37 3.84 -14.78
CA PRO A 24 -0.16 3.78 -15.62
C PRO A 24 0.98 3.02 -14.95
N CYS A 25 0.82 2.60 -13.70
CA CYS A 25 1.87 2.03 -12.85
C CYS A 25 1.40 0.78 -12.12
N GLN A 26 2.36 0.06 -11.57
CA GLN A 26 2.10 -1.01 -10.62
C GLN A 26 1.68 -0.44 -9.25
N GLY A 27 1.10 -1.30 -8.42
CA GLY A 27 0.73 -0.98 -7.05
C GLY A 27 0.88 -2.16 -6.10
N PHE A 28 0.75 -1.86 -4.82
CA PHE A 28 0.77 -2.85 -3.76
C PHE A 28 -0.59 -2.86 -3.05
N SER A 29 -1.35 -3.90 -3.29
CA SER A 29 -2.70 -4.08 -2.74
C SER A 29 -2.70 -5.10 -1.61
N ILE A 30 -3.46 -4.82 -0.57
CA ILE A 30 -3.68 -5.69 0.58
C ILE A 30 -5.18 -5.87 0.83
N PRO A 31 -5.61 -6.82 1.69
CA PRO A 31 -7.03 -7.09 1.87
C PRO A 31 -7.83 -5.88 2.38
N ALA A 32 -8.90 -5.53 1.68
CA ALA A 32 -9.82 -4.48 2.13
C ALA A 32 -10.62 -4.89 3.37
N TRP A 33 -10.84 -6.18 3.60
CA TRP A 33 -11.51 -6.68 4.82
C TRP A 33 -10.66 -6.54 6.09
N LEU A 34 -9.39 -6.11 5.94
CA LEU A 34 -8.48 -5.79 7.05
C LEU A 34 -8.27 -4.28 7.22
N CYS A 35 -8.96 -3.43 6.47
CA CYS A 35 -8.96 -1.99 6.69
C CYS A 35 -9.56 -1.67 8.08
N LYS A 36 -8.80 -1.00 8.94
CA LYS A 36 -9.26 -0.72 10.31
C LYS A 36 -10.41 0.31 10.32
N THR A 37 -10.19 1.48 9.75
CA THR A 37 -11.22 2.53 9.61
C THR A 37 -12.31 2.09 8.65
N GLY A 38 -11.96 1.50 7.50
CA GLY A 38 -12.92 1.04 6.52
C GLY A 38 -13.91 0.00 7.05
N MET A 39 -13.46 -0.92 7.90
CA MET A 39 -14.34 -1.92 8.50
C MET A 39 -15.32 -1.32 9.50
N LYS A 40 -14.94 -0.28 10.23
CA LYS A 40 -15.84 0.47 11.11
C LYS A 40 -16.91 1.21 10.30
N LEU A 41 -16.53 1.79 9.17
CA LEU A 41 -17.42 2.56 8.30
C LEU A 41 -18.31 1.68 7.40
N ARG A 42 -17.98 0.40 7.23
CA ARG A 42 -18.71 -0.50 6.33
C ARG A 42 -20.21 -0.54 6.60
N ASN A 43 -20.62 -0.48 7.87
CA ASN A 43 -22.00 -0.52 8.29
C ASN A 43 -22.61 0.88 8.53
N VAL A 44 -21.86 1.94 8.22
CA VAL A 44 -22.34 3.31 8.36
C VAL A 44 -22.95 3.76 7.03
N SER A 45 -24.26 4.02 7.03
CA SER A 45 -24.96 4.53 5.86
C SER A 45 -24.37 5.86 5.39
N GLY A 46 -24.20 6.03 4.08
CA GLY A 46 -23.58 7.23 3.50
C GLY A 46 -22.06 7.27 3.57
N SER A 47 -21.40 6.28 4.19
CA SER A 47 -19.96 6.17 4.11
C SER A 47 -19.50 5.62 2.76
N ILE A 48 -18.30 6.02 2.32
CA ILE A 48 -17.69 5.48 1.10
C ILE A 48 -17.40 4.00 1.28
N CYS A 49 -16.96 3.57 2.46
CA CYS A 49 -16.63 2.19 2.76
C CYS A 49 -17.85 1.26 2.82
N SER A 50 -19.06 1.79 2.98
CA SER A 50 -20.31 0.98 2.90
C SER A 50 -20.54 0.38 1.52
N LYS A 51 -19.93 0.97 0.47
CA LYS A 51 -19.99 0.53 -0.92
C LYS A 51 -18.62 0.18 -1.49
N CYS A 52 -17.69 -0.29 -0.65
CA CYS A 52 -16.32 -0.57 -1.03
C CYS A 52 -16.23 -1.54 -2.21
N TYR A 53 -15.65 -1.08 -3.31
CA TYR A 53 -15.46 -1.90 -4.52
C TYR A 53 -14.49 -3.06 -4.30
N ALA A 54 -13.54 -2.92 -3.38
CA ALA A 54 -12.53 -3.94 -3.08
C ALA A 54 -13.05 -5.11 -2.23
N LEU A 55 -14.34 -5.09 -1.86
CA LEU A 55 -15.02 -6.21 -1.18
C LEU A 55 -15.94 -7.00 -2.11
N LYS A 56 -15.88 -6.75 -3.41
CA LYS A 56 -16.73 -7.40 -4.42
C LYS A 56 -16.02 -7.51 -5.78
N GLY A 57 -16.69 -8.12 -6.74
CA GLY A 57 -16.13 -8.31 -8.09
C GLY A 57 -14.90 -9.19 -8.08
N ARG A 58 -13.88 -8.83 -8.84
CA ARG A 58 -12.64 -9.61 -8.99
C ARG A 58 -11.84 -9.73 -7.69
N TYR A 59 -12.00 -8.79 -6.75
CA TYR A 59 -11.30 -8.82 -5.45
C TYR A 59 -11.70 -10.00 -4.57
N VAL A 60 -12.86 -10.63 -4.81
CA VAL A 60 -13.31 -11.79 -4.03
C VAL A 60 -12.95 -13.13 -4.68
N PHE A 61 -12.30 -13.13 -5.83
CA PHE A 61 -11.80 -14.36 -6.44
C PHE A 61 -10.70 -14.99 -5.58
N PRO A 62 -10.69 -16.33 -5.42
CA PRO A 62 -9.74 -17.01 -4.51
C PRO A 62 -8.27 -16.69 -4.79
N ASN A 63 -7.86 -16.65 -6.05
CA ASN A 63 -6.48 -16.31 -6.43
C ASN A 63 -6.11 -14.87 -6.05
N VAL A 64 -7.06 -13.93 -6.18
CA VAL A 64 -6.87 -12.52 -5.80
C VAL A 64 -6.79 -12.39 -4.27
N LYS A 65 -7.70 -13.02 -3.54
CA LYS A 65 -7.66 -13.06 -2.07
C LYS A 65 -6.34 -13.63 -1.54
N ASN A 66 -5.86 -14.72 -2.13
CA ASN A 66 -4.59 -15.33 -1.75
C ASN A 66 -3.41 -14.38 -2.01
N ALA A 67 -3.41 -13.66 -3.15
CA ALA A 67 -2.37 -12.68 -3.45
C ALA A 67 -2.38 -11.51 -2.46
N LEU A 68 -3.56 -10.99 -2.11
CA LEU A 68 -3.71 -9.92 -1.11
C LEU A 68 -3.19 -10.36 0.26
N MET A 69 -3.49 -11.58 0.69
CA MET A 69 -3.01 -12.12 1.98
C MET A 69 -1.50 -12.37 1.98
N ARG A 70 -0.92 -12.86 0.88
CA ARG A 70 0.54 -13.03 0.79
C ARG A 70 1.27 -11.71 1.01
N ARG A 71 0.78 -10.63 0.38
CA ARG A 71 1.35 -9.28 0.54
C ARG A 71 1.20 -8.76 1.96
N PHE A 72 0.01 -8.89 2.51
CA PHE A 72 -0.28 -8.47 3.88
C PHE A 72 0.66 -9.12 4.90
N ASN A 73 0.85 -10.44 4.80
CA ASN A 73 1.67 -11.21 5.73
C ASN A 73 3.16 -10.83 5.71
N LYS A 74 3.61 -10.13 4.66
CA LYS A 74 5.02 -9.71 4.52
C LYS A 74 5.33 -8.34 5.09
N ILE A 75 4.34 -7.49 5.32
CA ILE A 75 4.55 -6.11 5.78
C ILE A 75 5.34 -6.05 7.10
N SER A 76 5.11 -7.00 8.01
CA SER A 76 5.79 -7.06 9.32
C SER A 76 7.21 -7.62 9.25
N ASP A 77 7.59 -8.25 8.14
CA ASP A 77 8.93 -8.83 8.00
C ASP A 77 10.02 -7.74 7.99
N PRO A 78 11.13 -7.92 8.74
CA PRO A 78 12.23 -6.95 8.78
C PRO A 78 12.87 -6.69 7.39
N MET A 79 12.82 -7.64 6.48
CA MET A 79 13.37 -7.52 5.13
C MET A 79 12.40 -6.86 4.14
N TRP A 80 11.19 -6.53 4.55
CA TRP A 80 10.16 -6.05 3.62
C TRP A 80 10.54 -4.74 2.92
N VAL A 81 11.13 -3.79 3.63
CA VAL A 81 11.57 -2.50 3.03
C VAL A 81 12.62 -2.73 1.96
N ASP A 82 13.63 -3.54 2.22
CA ASP A 82 14.70 -3.83 1.26
C ASP A 82 14.15 -4.59 0.05
N ALA A 83 13.33 -5.60 0.29
CA ALA A 83 12.70 -6.37 -0.77
C ALA A 83 11.77 -5.51 -1.65
N MET A 84 10.95 -4.65 -1.06
CA MET A 84 10.10 -3.70 -1.80
C MET A 84 10.94 -2.73 -2.62
N THR A 85 12.00 -2.18 -2.05
CA THR A 85 12.91 -1.28 -2.76
C THR A 85 13.52 -1.95 -3.99
N ILE A 86 14.06 -3.16 -3.84
CA ILE A 86 14.64 -3.93 -4.96
C ILE A 86 13.57 -4.27 -6.00
N ALA A 87 12.41 -4.75 -5.57
CA ALA A 87 11.34 -5.16 -6.46
C ALA A 87 10.78 -3.99 -7.29
N ILE A 88 10.50 -2.86 -6.66
CA ILE A 88 9.98 -1.67 -7.34
C ILE A 88 11.03 -1.11 -8.30
N ASN A 89 12.27 -0.94 -7.84
CA ASN A 89 13.36 -0.42 -8.68
C ASN A 89 13.61 -1.30 -9.92
N GLY A 90 13.47 -2.61 -9.79
CA GLY A 90 13.72 -3.55 -10.87
C GLY A 90 12.56 -3.78 -11.84
N THR A 91 11.33 -3.44 -11.47
CA THR A 91 10.13 -3.75 -12.27
C THR A 91 9.30 -2.54 -12.69
N GLU A 92 9.38 -1.42 -11.97
CA GLU A 92 8.58 -0.24 -12.30
C GLU A 92 9.31 0.67 -13.27
N SER A 93 8.77 0.83 -14.46
CA SER A 93 9.35 1.63 -15.55
C SER A 93 8.66 2.97 -15.80
N SER A 94 7.45 3.17 -15.24
CA SER A 94 6.67 4.40 -15.47
C SER A 94 7.16 5.61 -14.66
N GLY A 95 7.93 5.39 -13.60
CA GLY A 95 8.30 6.41 -12.63
C GLY A 95 7.25 6.69 -11.56
N TYR A 96 6.15 5.94 -11.54
CA TYR A 96 5.06 6.07 -10.58
C TYR A 96 4.78 4.76 -9.86
N PHE A 97 4.30 4.83 -8.62
CA PHE A 97 3.87 3.65 -7.87
C PHE A 97 2.71 4.01 -6.94
N ARG A 98 1.67 3.17 -6.90
CA ARG A 98 0.50 3.38 -6.06
C ARG A 98 0.45 2.41 -4.89
N TRP A 99 0.25 2.94 -3.70
CA TRP A 99 -0.11 2.16 -2.53
C TRP A 99 -1.63 1.98 -2.43
N HIS A 100 -2.05 0.75 -2.17
CA HIS A 100 -3.40 0.39 -1.75
C HIS A 100 -4.54 0.82 -2.70
N ASP A 101 -4.59 0.26 -3.90
CA ASP A 101 -5.84 0.24 -4.67
C ASP A 101 -6.91 -0.63 -3.96
N SER A 102 -6.49 -1.56 -3.10
CA SER A 102 -7.27 -2.30 -2.11
C SER A 102 -6.52 -2.30 -0.78
N GLY A 103 -7.25 -2.18 0.31
CA GLY A 103 -6.68 -2.09 1.66
C GLY A 103 -6.32 -0.67 2.08
N ASP A 104 -5.73 -0.54 3.26
CA ASP A 104 -5.26 0.72 3.83
C ASP A 104 -4.12 0.49 4.83
N LEU A 105 -3.50 1.57 5.31
CA LEU A 105 -2.45 1.53 6.32
C LEU A 105 -2.87 0.70 7.54
N GLN A 106 -1.93 -0.09 8.05
CA GLN A 106 -2.19 -0.97 9.19
C GLN A 106 -1.67 -0.42 10.52
N SER A 107 -0.63 0.41 10.48
CA SER A 107 0.03 0.95 11.66
C SER A 107 0.95 2.12 11.31
N LEU A 108 1.42 2.83 12.33
CA LEU A 108 2.48 3.83 12.18
C LEU A 108 3.78 3.20 11.64
N GLU A 109 4.11 1.98 12.07
CA GLU A 109 5.27 1.24 11.54
C GLU A 109 5.14 0.98 10.04
N HIS A 110 3.94 0.58 9.58
CA HIS A 110 3.67 0.37 8.16
C HIS A 110 3.90 1.65 7.34
N LEU A 111 3.38 2.79 7.81
CA LEU A 111 3.60 4.09 7.16
C LEU A 111 5.09 4.48 7.16
N THR A 112 5.78 4.28 8.26
CA THR A 112 7.23 4.55 8.36
C THR A 112 8.04 3.72 7.37
N LYS A 113 7.70 2.45 7.18
CA LYS A 113 8.31 1.59 6.16
C LYS A 113 8.05 2.10 4.74
N ILE A 114 6.82 2.53 4.45
CA ILE A 114 6.47 3.15 3.14
C ILE A 114 7.30 4.41 2.89
N VAL A 115 7.44 5.27 3.89
CA VAL A 115 8.29 6.48 3.79
C VAL A 115 9.75 6.11 3.51
N GLN A 116 10.28 5.07 4.16
CA GLN A 116 11.64 4.63 3.93
C GLN A 116 11.84 4.12 2.49
N ILE A 117 10.86 3.39 1.95
CA ILE A 117 10.88 2.95 0.55
C ILE A 117 10.91 4.15 -0.40
N ALA A 118 10.10 5.18 -0.15
CA ALA A 118 10.10 6.39 -0.95
C ALA A 118 11.47 7.12 -0.90
N LYS A 119 12.09 7.20 0.26
CA LYS A 119 13.45 7.76 0.42
C LYS A 119 14.51 6.96 -0.34
N ASN A 120 14.37 5.64 -0.37
CA ASN A 120 15.30 4.76 -1.10
C ASN A 120 15.16 4.88 -2.62
N LEU A 121 14.02 5.35 -3.12
CA LEU A 121 13.68 5.43 -4.54
C LEU A 121 13.29 6.86 -4.96
N PRO A 122 14.23 7.82 -4.91
CA PRO A 122 13.92 9.23 -5.14
C PRO A 122 13.44 9.56 -6.57
N ASN A 123 13.64 8.66 -7.51
CA ASN A 123 13.22 8.82 -8.91
C ASN A 123 11.81 8.26 -9.20
N ILE A 124 11.13 7.72 -8.19
CA ILE A 124 9.75 7.21 -8.31
C ILE A 124 8.83 8.09 -7.48
N ASP A 125 7.74 8.52 -8.07
CA ASP A 125 6.67 9.25 -7.40
C ASP A 125 5.64 8.27 -6.87
N PHE A 126 5.45 8.31 -5.56
CA PHE A 126 4.53 7.44 -4.82
C PHE A 126 3.24 8.16 -4.47
N TRP A 127 2.13 7.46 -4.64
CA TRP A 127 0.81 7.92 -4.21
C TRP A 127 0.21 6.97 -3.18
N LEU A 128 -0.16 7.53 -2.04
CA LEU A 128 -0.76 6.81 -0.90
C LEU A 128 -2.08 7.46 -0.50
N PRO A 129 -3.21 7.01 -1.05
CA PRO A 129 -4.52 7.39 -0.53
C PRO A 129 -4.82 6.61 0.76
N THR A 130 -5.33 7.29 1.77
CA THR A 130 -5.63 6.65 3.06
C THR A 130 -6.79 7.31 3.79
N ARG A 131 -7.52 6.53 4.59
CA ARG A 131 -8.52 6.97 5.57
C ARG A 131 -8.03 6.85 7.01
N GLU A 132 -6.81 6.41 7.20
CA GLU A 132 -6.18 6.28 8.52
C GLU A 132 -5.59 7.61 8.98
N TYR A 133 -6.44 8.60 9.25
CA TYR A 133 -6.06 9.97 9.59
C TYR A 133 -5.17 10.05 10.83
N SER A 134 -5.47 9.24 11.85
CA SER A 134 -4.69 9.21 13.09
C SER A 134 -3.26 8.72 12.89
N ILE A 135 -3.05 7.75 12.00
CA ILE A 135 -1.71 7.23 11.66
C ILE A 135 -0.90 8.33 10.95
N VAL A 136 -1.52 9.03 9.99
CA VAL A 136 -0.86 10.14 9.27
C VAL A 136 -0.52 11.29 10.23
N ALA A 137 -1.47 11.67 11.08
CA ALA A 137 -1.25 12.74 12.06
C ALA A 137 -0.13 12.41 13.04
N GLU A 138 -0.06 11.18 13.54
CA GLU A 138 0.99 10.74 14.45
C GLU A 138 2.36 10.71 13.75
N TYR A 139 2.42 10.27 12.50
CA TYR A 139 3.66 10.31 11.73
C TYR A 139 4.18 11.74 11.59
N VAL A 140 3.32 12.68 11.17
CA VAL A 140 3.70 14.09 10.96
C VAL A 140 4.14 14.74 12.27
N LYS A 141 3.44 14.44 13.38
CA LYS A 141 3.82 14.93 14.72
C LYS A 141 5.22 14.48 15.13
N GLN A 142 5.58 13.23 14.84
CA GLN A 142 6.88 12.66 15.23
C GLN A 142 8.02 13.00 14.27
N ASN A 143 7.74 13.10 12.97
CA ASN A 143 8.77 13.13 11.92
C ASN A 143 8.72 14.38 11.02
N GLY A 144 7.66 15.18 11.07
CA GLY A 144 7.44 16.31 10.18
C GLY A 144 6.92 15.88 8.80
N ALA A 145 7.29 16.63 7.76
CA ALA A 145 6.79 16.42 6.40
C ALA A 145 7.23 15.08 5.78
N PHE A 146 6.42 14.60 4.84
CA PHE A 146 6.78 13.45 4.00
C PHE A 146 7.85 13.83 2.97
N PRO A 147 8.61 12.84 2.42
CA PRO A 147 9.49 13.08 1.28
C PRO A 147 8.72 13.66 0.10
N ASP A 148 9.38 14.51 -0.71
CA ASP A 148 8.76 15.20 -1.85
C ASP A 148 8.16 14.24 -2.88
N ASN A 149 8.70 13.04 -3.01
CA ASN A 149 8.22 11.99 -3.91
C ASN A 149 7.13 11.08 -3.31
N LEU A 150 6.61 11.38 -2.13
CA LEU A 150 5.49 10.65 -1.52
C LEU A 150 4.31 11.59 -1.28
N THR A 151 3.27 11.45 -2.09
CA THR A 151 1.99 12.13 -1.89
C THR A 151 1.07 11.28 -1.02
N VAL A 152 0.85 11.71 0.21
CA VAL A 152 -0.15 11.12 1.12
C VAL A 152 -1.45 11.89 0.98
N ARG A 153 -2.51 11.22 0.52
CA ARG A 153 -3.81 11.84 0.29
C ARG A 153 -4.84 11.32 1.27
N LEU A 154 -5.37 12.17 2.10
CA LEU A 154 -6.48 11.85 2.98
C LEU A 154 -7.77 11.72 2.16
N SER A 155 -8.37 10.53 2.17
CA SER A 155 -9.59 10.22 1.44
C SER A 155 -10.82 10.51 2.29
N ALA A 156 -11.90 10.98 1.67
CA ALA A 156 -13.15 11.27 2.37
C ALA A 156 -13.76 9.99 3.01
N LEU A 157 -14.39 10.17 4.16
CA LEU A 157 -15.05 9.09 4.90
C LEU A 157 -16.50 8.93 4.45
N MET A 158 -17.17 10.04 4.15
CA MET A 158 -18.60 10.11 3.82
C MET A 158 -18.83 10.59 2.39
N ILE A 159 -19.96 10.17 1.82
CA ILE A 159 -20.49 10.70 0.55
C ILE A 159 -21.34 11.92 0.91
N ASN A 160 -21.03 13.06 0.32
CA ASN A 160 -21.81 14.29 0.46
C ASN A 160 -23.01 14.29 -0.48
#